data_81a2651a4051eedea3bceb738e01de87
#
_entry.id   81a2651a4051eedea3bceb738e01de87
#
_cell.length_a   1.000
_cell.length_b   1.000
_cell.length_c   1.000
_cell.angle_alpha   90.00
_cell.angle_beta   90.00
_cell.angle_gamma   90.00
#
_symmetry.space_group_name_H-M   'P 1'
#
loop_
_entity.id
_entity.type
_entity.pdbx_description
1 polymer ?
#
loop_
_entity_poly.entity_id
_entity_poly.type
_entity_poly.pdbx_seq_one_letter_code
_entity_poly.pdbx_strand_id
1 'polypeptide(L)'
;MPMKIVRLICCGIDVHKNLLVATIGITNPSTLETEYVQESFNTLNPELLRLVSWLNLYNCKDVCMESTGKYWIPVWNVLEDHGISVCLTHPKYVKAIKNSKTDKKDSMWICDLFKYDMPKCSFIPPKEIRELREITRYYRKLVGMASSEANRYQNCLTVSNLGIGSIFSDVFGKSSQNVMYYVLAAESLDELTEDDLSELVHKKCKNKDKLLDAIKGSTIQSDAQFKLKEISSHKKELDQHLEACLLEMYRRIQPLSHQFIHITEMSGISLISAIIIISEIGVDMTVWNDGRQL
;
A
#
# COMPACT_ATOMS: atom_id res chain seq x y z
N MET A 1 37.93 -13.53 -13.36
CA MET A 1 38.67 -12.51 -12.58
C MET A 1 38.59 -12.90 -11.11
N PRO A 2 39.68 -12.75 -10.28
CA PRO A 2 39.57 -12.99 -8.85
C PRO A 2 38.57 -11.99 -8.25
N MET A 3 37.76 -12.44 -7.31
CA MET A 3 36.82 -11.57 -6.58
C MET A 3 37.63 -10.52 -5.77
N LYS A 4 37.29 -9.24 -5.97
CA LYS A 4 37.93 -8.13 -5.27
C LYS A 4 37.09 -7.72 -4.06
N ILE A 5 37.71 -7.59 -2.90
CA ILE A 5 37.05 -7.03 -1.72
C ILE A 5 36.74 -5.55 -1.98
N VAL A 6 35.47 -5.19 -1.88
CA VAL A 6 34.98 -3.82 -2.12
C VAL A 6 34.76 -3.10 -0.79
N ARG A 7 34.31 -3.83 0.26
CA ARG A 7 34.07 -3.26 1.60
C ARG A 7 34.96 -3.95 2.62
N LEU A 8 35.83 -3.18 3.26
CA LEU A 8 36.70 -3.70 4.32
C LEU A 8 35.93 -3.94 5.63
N ILE A 9 34.92 -3.13 5.90
CA ILE A 9 34.02 -3.28 7.04
C ILE A 9 32.59 -3.22 6.51
N CYS A 10 31.82 -4.27 6.74
CA CYS A 10 30.41 -4.32 6.37
C CYS A 10 29.62 -5.28 7.27
N CYS A 11 28.31 -5.15 7.26
CA CYS A 11 27.43 -6.00 8.07
C CYS A 11 26.39 -6.70 7.20
N GLY A 12 26.17 -7.99 7.47
CA GLY A 12 25.03 -8.76 6.97
C GLY A 12 24.00 -8.94 8.08
N ILE A 13 22.72 -8.67 7.79
CA ILE A 13 21.63 -8.87 8.75
C ILE A 13 20.60 -9.83 8.18
N ASP A 14 20.33 -10.88 8.92
CA ASP A 14 19.18 -11.76 8.71
C ASP A 14 18.01 -11.26 9.56
N VAL A 15 16.88 -10.96 8.89
CA VAL A 15 15.73 -10.25 9.49
C VAL A 15 14.54 -11.17 9.61
N HIS A 16 14.11 -11.40 10.85
CA HIS A 16 12.88 -12.11 11.19
C HIS A 16 11.87 -11.22 11.92
N LYS A 17 10.68 -11.71 12.15
CA LYS A 17 9.59 -10.96 12.83
C LYS A 17 10.01 -10.42 14.20
N ASN A 18 10.70 -11.21 15.01
CA ASN A 18 11.03 -10.87 16.40
C ASN A 18 12.53 -10.94 16.69
N LEU A 19 13.36 -11.26 15.69
CA LEU A 19 14.78 -11.48 15.84
C LEU A 19 15.54 -10.90 14.65
N LEU A 20 16.64 -10.25 14.94
CA LEU A 20 17.67 -9.85 13.97
C LEU A 20 18.96 -10.53 14.37
N VAL A 21 19.64 -11.16 13.43
CA VAL A 21 21.01 -11.64 13.62
C VAL A 21 21.90 -10.85 12.69
N ALA A 22 22.84 -10.11 13.27
CA ALA A 22 23.76 -9.25 12.56
C ALA A 22 25.20 -9.77 12.68
N THR A 23 25.91 -9.80 11.57
CA THR A 23 27.32 -10.20 11.50
C THR A 23 28.11 -9.07 10.83
N ILE A 24 29.08 -8.48 11.55
CA ILE A 24 30.07 -7.55 10.99
C ILE A 24 31.29 -8.35 10.56
N GLY A 25 31.72 -8.15 9.31
CA GLY A 25 33.00 -8.62 8.80
C GLY A 25 33.99 -7.47 8.76
N ILE A 26 35.13 -7.65 9.41
CA ILE A 26 36.25 -6.69 9.46
C ILE A 26 37.42 -7.31 8.73
N THR A 27 37.77 -6.80 7.56
CA THR A 27 38.83 -7.34 6.73
C THR A 27 40.11 -6.52 6.87
N ASN A 28 41.21 -7.16 7.24
CA ASN A 28 42.52 -6.55 7.25
C ASN A 28 42.97 -6.26 5.81
N PRO A 29 43.28 -5.00 5.44
CA PRO A 29 43.67 -4.67 4.07
C PRO A 29 45.01 -5.25 3.64
N SER A 30 45.90 -5.63 4.59
CA SER A 30 47.20 -6.18 4.27
C SER A 30 47.23 -7.70 4.13
N THR A 31 46.48 -8.41 4.99
CA THR A 31 46.44 -9.89 5.00
C THR A 31 45.24 -10.44 4.21
N LEU A 32 44.21 -9.61 3.98
CA LEU A 32 42.91 -9.96 3.40
C LEU A 32 42.12 -10.97 4.25
N GLU A 33 42.53 -11.22 5.48
CA GLU A 33 41.80 -12.02 6.45
C GLU A 33 40.64 -11.22 7.02
N THR A 34 39.50 -11.91 7.25
CA THR A 34 38.29 -11.30 7.78
C THR A 34 37.97 -11.86 9.15
N GLU A 35 37.86 -11.00 10.13
CA GLU A 35 37.31 -11.31 11.45
C GLU A 35 35.80 -11.01 11.47
N TYR A 36 35.04 -11.89 12.15
CA TYR A 36 33.58 -11.75 12.23
C TYR A 36 33.17 -11.52 13.68
N VAL A 37 32.35 -10.47 13.87
CA VAL A 37 31.70 -10.21 15.14
C VAL A 37 30.18 -10.35 14.91
N GLN A 38 29.51 -11.14 15.74
CA GLN A 38 28.10 -11.46 15.56
C GLN A 38 27.31 -11.18 16.83
N GLU A 39 26.15 -10.55 16.66
CA GLU A 39 25.23 -10.25 17.74
C GLU A 39 23.77 -10.41 17.31
N SER A 40 22.90 -10.69 18.28
CA SER A 40 21.46 -10.85 18.07
C SER A 40 20.71 -9.71 18.78
N PHE A 41 19.67 -9.23 18.12
CA PHE A 41 18.81 -8.15 18.61
C PHE A 41 17.35 -8.57 18.43
N ASN A 42 16.46 -8.08 19.27
CA ASN A 42 15.04 -8.15 18.96
C ASN A 42 14.61 -6.94 18.10
N THR A 43 13.37 -6.93 17.63
CA THR A 43 12.85 -5.91 16.71
C THR A 43 12.19 -4.71 17.41
N LEU A 44 12.35 -4.56 18.73
CA LEU A 44 11.86 -3.42 19.50
C LEU A 44 12.79 -2.22 19.32
N ASN A 45 12.23 -1.01 19.33
CA ASN A 45 12.99 0.22 19.12
C ASN A 45 14.27 0.38 19.98
N PRO A 46 14.29 0.09 21.29
CA PRO A 46 15.52 0.16 22.07
C PRO A 46 16.63 -0.78 21.53
N GLU A 47 16.26 -1.95 21.05
CA GLU A 47 17.21 -2.90 20.50
C GLU A 47 17.69 -2.51 19.09
N LEU A 48 16.84 -1.87 18.29
CA LEU A 48 17.28 -1.28 17.01
C LEU A 48 18.26 -0.13 17.23
N LEU A 49 18.07 0.69 18.26
CA LEU A 49 19.06 1.72 18.65
C LEU A 49 20.34 1.12 19.21
N ARG A 50 20.26 -0.02 19.92
CA ARG A 50 21.43 -0.79 20.36
C ARG A 50 22.21 -1.36 19.16
N LEU A 51 21.50 -1.85 18.11
CA LEU A 51 22.10 -2.26 16.84
C LEU A 51 22.88 -1.10 16.20
N VAL A 52 22.30 0.11 16.14
CA VAL A 52 22.98 1.30 15.62
C VAL A 52 24.24 1.62 16.42
N SER A 53 24.17 1.59 17.76
CA SER A 53 25.30 1.83 18.64
C SER A 53 26.40 0.78 18.44
N TRP A 54 26.02 -0.48 18.27
CA TRP A 54 26.94 -1.58 18.02
C TRP A 54 27.63 -1.44 16.65
N LEU A 55 26.90 -1.08 15.59
CA LEU A 55 27.48 -0.81 14.27
C LEU A 55 28.48 0.35 14.32
N ASN A 56 28.14 1.42 15.05
CA ASN A 56 29.03 2.59 15.22
C ASN A 56 30.29 2.25 16.02
N LEU A 57 30.22 1.36 17.00
CA LEU A 57 31.38 0.88 17.76
C LEU A 57 32.47 0.28 16.85
N TYR A 58 32.06 -0.40 15.80
CA TYR A 58 32.94 -1.01 14.80
C TYR A 58 33.16 -0.14 13.55
N ASN A 59 32.70 1.13 13.55
CA ASN A 59 32.73 2.00 12.37
C ASN A 59 32.08 1.40 11.13
N CYS A 60 31.10 0.52 11.30
CA CYS A 60 30.38 -0.15 10.22
C CYS A 60 29.26 0.76 9.71
N LYS A 61 29.44 1.31 8.51
CA LYS A 61 28.47 2.20 7.86
C LYS A 61 27.69 1.54 6.72
N ASP A 62 28.10 0.36 6.29
CA ASP A 62 27.53 -0.39 5.17
C ASP A 62 26.86 -1.67 5.68
N VAL A 63 25.56 -1.77 5.46
CA VAL A 63 24.74 -2.89 5.92
C VAL A 63 24.01 -3.51 4.73
N CYS A 64 23.96 -4.84 4.66
CA CYS A 64 23.11 -5.58 3.73
C CYS A 64 22.09 -6.41 4.50
N MET A 65 20.83 -6.37 4.08
CA MET A 65 19.78 -7.22 4.65
C MET A 65 18.90 -7.85 3.57
N GLU A 66 18.29 -8.99 3.91
CA GLU A 66 17.35 -9.68 3.02
C GLU A 66 15.95 -9.10 3.13
N SER A 67 15.24 -8.96 2.00
CA SER A 67 13.88 -8.41 1.91
C SER A 67 12.80 -9.44 2.27
N THR A 68 12.84 -10.03 3.46
CA THR A 68 11.81 -11.00 3.89
C THR A 68 10.56 -10.27 4.41
N GLY A 69 9.46 -10.40 3.68
CA GLY A 69 8.17 -9.77 4.04
C GLY A 69 8.28 -8.25 4.22
N LYS A 70 7.72 -7.74 5.33
CA LYS A 70 7.78 -6.32 5.72
C LYS A 70 8.67 -6.06 6.93
N TYR A 71 9.31 -7.09 7.48
CA TYR A 71 10.06 -7.00 8.74
C TYR A 71 11.32 -6.14 8.63
N TRP A 72 11.89 -6.00 7.42
CA TRP A 72 13.03 -5.16 7.14
C TRP A 72 12.73 -3.64 7.25
N ILE A 73 11.46 -3.21 7.06
CA ILE A 73 11.09 -1.79 6.98
C ILE A 73 11.43 -1.02 8.27
N PRO A 74 11.07 -1.47 9.48
CA PRO A 74 11.45 -0.77 10.72
C PRO A 74 12.97 -0.69 10.91
N VAL A 75 13.69 -1.77 10.55
CA VAL A 75 15.15 -1.83 10.64
C VAL A 75 15.77 -0.83 9.68
N TRP A 76 15.33 -0.82 8.42
CA TRP A 76 15.74 0.15 7.41
C TRP A 76 15.59 1.58 7.88
N ASN A 77 14.40 1.94 8.36
CA ASN A 77 14.08 3.30 8.77
C ASN A 77 15.01 3.78 9.90
N VAL A 78 15.25 2.92 10.91
CA VAL A 78 16.16 3.27 12.02
C VAL A 78 17.60 3.42 11.53
N LEU A 79 18.10 2.54 10.67
CA LEU A 79 19.45 2.62 10.13
C LEU A 79 19.64 3.87 9.24
N GLU A 80 18.67 4.13 8.37
CA GLU A 80 18.66 5.31 7.48
C GLU A 80 18.63 6.62 8.27
N ASP A 81 17.77 6.73 9.30
CA ASP A 81 17.67 7.92 10.17
C ASP A 81 18.99 8.18 10.94
N HIS A 82 19.88 7.18 11.07
CA HIS A 82 21.21 7.31 11.71
C HIS A 82 22.37 7.33 10.71
N GLY A 83 22.09 7.53 9.43
CA GLY A 83 23.12 7.71 8.38
C GLY A 83 23.90 6.44 8.05
N ILE A 84 23.31 5.26 8.27
CA ILE A 84 23.86 3.98 7.87
C ILE A 84 23.36 3.64 6.46
N SER A 85 24.29 3.33 5.57
CA SER A 85 23.97 2.90 4.20
C SER A 85 23.44 1.47 4.20
N VAL A 86 22.25 1.26 3.64
CA VAL A 86 21.59 -0.04 3.65
C VAL A 86 21.37 -0.53 2.23
N CYS A 87 21.83 -1.74 1.95
CA CYS A 87 21.51 -2.51 0.76
C CYS A 87 20.42 -3.53 1.10
N LEU A 88 19.21 -3.35 0.54
CA LEU A 88 18.17 -4.36 0.63
C LEU A 88 18.28 -5.29 -0.59
N THR A 89 18.46 -6.58 -0.36
CA THR A 89 18.60 -7.55 -1.43
C THR A 89 17.46 -8.57 -1.45
N HIS A 90 17.12 -9.05 -2.65
CA HIS A 90 16.10 -10.09 -2.80
C HIS A 90 16.66 -11.46 -2.38
N PRO A 91 15.89 -12.32 -1.69
CA PRO A 91 16.31 -13.63 -1.21
C PRO A 91 17.01 -14.52 -2.24
N LYS A 92 16.64 -14.42 -3.52
CA LYS A 92 17.25 -15.21 -4.60
C LYS A 92 18.77 -14.94 -4.78
N TYR A 93 19.26 -13.75 -4.38
CA TYR A 93 20.68 -13.40 -4.53
C TYR A 93 21.53 -13.83 -3.34
N VAL A 94 20.90 -14.14 -2.20
CA VAL A 94 21.58 -14.54 -0.96
C VAL A 94 21.29 -15.97 -0.55
N LYS A 95 20.50 -16.73 -1.33
CA LYS A 95 20.25 -18.16 -1.03
C LYS A 95 21.58 -18.92 -0.94
N ALA A 96 21.93 -19.33 0.28
CA ALA A 96 23.03 -20.27 0.49
C ALA A 96 22.74 -21.61 -0.19
N ILE A 97 23.76 -22.22 -0.75
CA ILE A 97 23.73 -23.62 -1.20
C ILE A 97 23.30 -24.50 -0.02
N LYS A 98 22.33 -25.35 -0.24
CA LYS A 98 21.68 -26.20 0.77
C LYS A 98 22.69 -26.98 1.62
N ASN A 99 23.07 -26.49 2.79
CA ASN A 99 23.61 -27.30 3.87
C ASN A 99 23.44 -26.59 5.22
N SER A 100 22.71 -27.19 6.14
CA SER A 100 22.48 -26.76 7.52
C SER A 100 22.26 -25.25 7.73
N LYS A 101 21.06 -24.77 7.42
CA LYS A 101 20.62 -23.38 7.56
C LYS A 101 20.48 -23.00 9.04
N THR A 102 21.15 -21.92 9.47
CA THR A 102 20.93 -21.26 10.76
C THR A 102 21.05 -19.76 10.55
N ASP A 103 20.27 -18.97 11.28
CA ASP A 103 20.24 -17.49 11.16
C ASP A 103 21.65 -16.88 11.33
N LYS A 104 22.48 -17.49 12.15
CA LYS A 104 23.89 -17.12 12.35
C LYS A 104 24.73 -17.31 11.10
N LYS A 105 24.56 -18.41 10.39
CA LYS A 105 25.25 -18.69 9.12
C LYS A 105 24.69 -17.81 8.01
N ASP A 106 23.39 -17.56 8.04
CA ASP A 106 22.72 -16.74 7.02
C ASP A 106 23.18 -15.28 7.10
N SER A 107 23.27 -14.67 8.28
CA SER A 107 23.81 -13.30 8.44
C SER A 107 25.29 -13.18 8.05
N MET A 108 26.12 -14.18 8.40
CA MET A 108 27.53 -14.23 7.98
C MET A 108 27.66 -14.35 6.46
N TRP A 109 26.85 -15.20 5.84
CA TRP A 109 26.81 -15.38 4.40
C TRP A 109 26.39 -14.09 3.65
N ILE A 110 25.37 -13.40 4.15
CA ILE A 110 24.97 -12.08 3.62
C ILE A 110 26.14 -11.09 3.71
N CYS A 111 26.85 -11.07 4.83
CA CYS A 111 28.03 -10.23 5.03
C CYS A 111 29.14 -10.56 4.02
N ASP A 112 29.45 -11.84 3.82
CA ASP A 112 30.47 -12.28 2.86
C ASP A 112 30.12 -11.90 1.43
N LEU A 113 28.90 -12.12 0.99
CA LEU A 113 28.48 -11.70 -0.34
C LEU A 113 28.57 -10.18 -0.51
N PHE A 114 28.16 -9.42 0.51
CA PHE A 114 28.17 -7.97 0.48
C PHE A 114 29.58 -7.37 0.47
N LYS A 115 30.51 -8.00 1.14
CA LYS A 115 31.95 -7.68 1.11
C LYS A 115 32.50 -7.61 -0.31
N TYR A 116 32.04 -8.52 -1.19
CA TYR A 116 32.43 -8.63 -2.59
C TYR A 116 31.49 -7.91 -3.57
N ASP A 117 30.51 -7.15 -3.09
CA ASP A 117 29.50 -6.45 -3.89
C ASP A 117 28.66 -7.37 -4.80
N MET A 118 28.43 -8.60 -4.36
CA MET A 118 27.68 -9.60 -5.12
C MET A 118 26.14 -9.42 -5.05
N PRO A 119 25.55 -8.99 -3.92
CA PRO A 119 24.11 -8.81 -3.85
C PRO A 119 23.68 -7.62 -4.70
N LYS A 120 22.64 -7.84 -5.54
CA LYS A 120 21.98 -6.74 -6.23
C LYS A 120 21.04 -6.03 -5.24
N CYS A 121 21.35 -4.77 -4.92
CA CYS A 121 20.51 -3.96 -4.06
C CYS A 121 19.21 -3.60 -4.80
N SER A 122 18.09 -3.73 -4.12
CA SER A 122 16.79 -3.24 -4.59
C SER A 122 16.75 -1.71 -4.47
N PHE A 123 16.15 -1.05 -5.45
CA PHE A 123 15.88 0.38 -5.33
C PHE A 123 14.81 0.61 -4.24
N ILE A 124 15.15 1.41 -3.25
CA ILE A 124 14.25 1.86 -2.20
C ILE A 124 14.13 3.38 -2.33
N PRO A 125 12.93 3.90 -2.65
CA PRO A 125 12.72 5.34 -2.77
C PRO A 125 12.98 6.09 -1.46
N PRO A 126 13.21 7.40 -1.53
CA PRO A 126 13.29 8.26 -0.36
C PRO A 126 12.08 8.11 0.57
N LYS A 127 12.26 8.43 1.85
CA LYS A 127 11.26 8.24 2.92
C LYS A 127 9.91 8.88 2.58
N GLU A 128 9.92 10.10 2.06
CA GLU A 128 8.70 10.83 1.69
C GLU A 128 7.90 10.12 0.60
N ILE A 129 8.60 9.54 -0.38
CA ILE A 129 7.96 8.75 -1.45
C ILE A 129 7.40 7.44 -0.89
N ARG A 130 8.13 6.77 0.03
CA ARG A 130 7.64 5.55 0.68
C ARG A 130 6.38 5.80 1.50
N GLU A 131 6.35 6.90 2.26
CA GLU A 131 5.18 7.30 3.04
C GLU A 131 3.98 7.64 2.14
N LEU A 132 4.20 8.35 1.04
CA LEU A 132 3.16 8.62 0.05
C LEU A 132 2.65 7.31 -0.57
N ARG A 133 3.54 6.38 -0.91
CA ARG A 133 3.21 5.06 -1.46
C ARG A 133 2.31 4.23 -0.53
N GLU A 134 2.53 4.25 0.77
CA GLU A 134 1.65 3.55 1.72
C GLU A 134 0.23 4.13 1.70
N ILE A 135 0.07 5.46 1.61
CA ILE A 135 -1.24 6.09 1.52
C ILE A 135 -1.94 5.80 0.18
N THR A 136 -1.23 5.90 -0.94
CA THR A 136 -1.82 5.60 -2.27
C THR A 136 -2.24 4.14 -2.39
N ARG A 137 -1.46 3.21 -1.85
CA ARG A 137 -1.80 1.78 -1.82
C ARG A 137 -3.00 1.50 -0.92
N TYR A 138 -3.09 2.18 0.21
CA TYR A 138 -4.25 2.08 1.10
C TYR A 138 -5.51 2.64 0.41
N TYR A 139 -5.41 3.83 -0.22
CA TYR A 139 -6.49 4.42 -1.01
C TYR A 139 -7.02 3.44 -2.07
N ARG A 140 -6.14 2.79 -2.85
CA ARG A 140 -6.56 1.80 -3.85
C ARG A 140 -7.31 0.60 -3.24
N LYS A 141 -6.93 0.16 -2.05
CA LYS A 141 -7.67 -0.90 -1.33
C LYS A 141 -9.07 -0.44 -0.93
N LEU A 142 -9.19 0.79 -0.43
CA LEU A 142 -10.49 1.37 -0.08
C LEU A 142 -11.40 1.52 -1.31
N VAL A 143 -10.85 1.92 -2.47
CA VAL A 143 -11.60 1.95 -3.75
C VAL A 143 -12.13 0.56 -4.09
N GLY A 144 -11.32 -0.48 -3.95
CA GLY A 144 -11.75 -1.87 -4.17
C GLY A 144 -12.86 -2.32 -3.21
N MET A 145 -12.76 -1.95 -1.93
CA MET A 145 -13.79 -2.22 -0.92
C MET A 145 -15.09 -1.49 -1.26
N ALA A 146 -15.03 -0.20 -1.60
CA ALA A 146 -16.19 0.60 -1.99
C ALA A 146 -16.89 0.05 -3.23
N SER A 147 -16.13 -0.41 -4.23
CA SER A 147 -16.66 -1.08 -5.41
C SER A 147 -17.33 -2.41 -5.08
N SER A 148 -16.76 -3.16 -4.13
CA SER A 148 -17.35 -4.43 -3.66
C SER A 148 -18.68 -4.20 -2.95
N GLU A 149 -18.79 -3.15 -2.13
CA GLU A 149 -20.05 -2.78 -1.49
C GLU A 149 -21.09 -2.33 -2.51
N ALA A 150 -20.70 -1.55 -3.53
CA ALA A 150 -21.59 -1.14 -4.60
C ALA A 150 -22.17 -2.36 -5.36
N ASN A 151 -21.34 -3.35 -5.64
CA ASN A 151 -21.79 -4.60 -6.27
C ASN A 151 -22.73 -5.41 -5.37
N ARG A 152 -22.45 -5.49 -4.06
CA ARG A 152 -23.36 -6.16 -3.09
C ARG A 152 -24.70 -5.46 -3.01
N TYR A 153 -24.70 -4.15 -2.99
CA TYR A 153 -25.94 -3.35 -2.99
C TYR A 153 -26.76 -3.63 -4.24
N GLN A 154 -26.14 -3.54 -5.43
CA GLN A 154 -26.80 -3.83 -6.70
C GLN A 154 -27.36 -5.26 -6.76
N ASN A 155 -26.63 -6.24 -6.27
CA ASN A 155 -27.10 -7.63 -6.18
C ASN A 155 -28.31 -7.74 -5.25
N CYS A 156 -28.32 -7.03 -4.12
CA CYS A 156 -29.43 -7.04 -3.19
C CYS A 156 -30.69 -6.42 -3.82
N LEU A 157 -30.56 -5.31 -4.55
CA LEU A 157 -31.65 -4.72 -5.33
C LEU A 157 -32.22 -5.72 -6.36
N THR A 158 -31.33 -6.40 -7.08
CA THR A 158 -31.73 -7.38 -8.11
C THR A 158 -32.48 -8.55 -7.51
N VAL A 159 -32.01 -9.13 -6.41
CA VAL A 159 -32.70 -10.26 -5.73
C VAL A 159 -34.04 -9.84 -5.14
N SER A 160 -34.20 -8.60 -4.73
CA SER A 160 -35.45 -8.02 -4.23
C SER A 160 -36.41 -7.58 -5.38
N ASN A 161 -36.03 -7.78 -6.64
CA ASN A 161 -36.72 -7.27 -7.81
C ASN A 161 -36.97 -5.75 -7.77
N LEU A 162 -36.06 -4.99 -7.21
CA LEU A 162 -36.05 -3.53 -7.16
C LEU A 162 -35.32 -2.99 -8.40
N GLY A 163 -36.08 -2.42 -9.33
CA GLY A 163 -35.53 -1.90 -10.59
C GLY A 163 -34.77 -0.58 -10.50
N ILE A 164 -34.35 -0.18 -9.33
CA ILE A 164 -33.65 1.11 -9.04
C ILE A 164 -32.41 1.32 -9.91
N GLY A 165 -31.62 0.26 -10.13
CA GLY A 165 -30.43 0.32 -10.97
C GLY A 165 -30.71 0.55 -12.46
N SER A 166 -31.96 0.35 -12.93
CA SER A 166 -32.36 0.69 -14.30
C SER A 166 -32.79 2.16 -14.46
N ILE A 167 -33.15 2.82 -13.35
CA ILE A 167 -33.57 4.22 -13.31
C ILE A 167 -32.38 5.15 -13.09
N PHE A 168 -31.52 4.79 -12.14
CA PHE A 168 -30.38 5.61 -11.76
C PHE A 168 -29.06 4.96 -12.23
N SER A 169 -28.23 5.74 -12.92
CA SER A 169 -26.87 5.32 -13.30
C SER A 169 -25.94 5.13 -12.10
N ASP A 170 -26.24 5.84 -11.00
CA ASP A 170 -25.53 5.71 -9.72
C ASP A 170 -26.58 5.43 -8.62
N VAL A 171 -26.57 4.19 -8.11
CA VAL A 171 -27.47 3.77 -7.03
C VAL A 171 -27.12 4.38 -5.67
N PHE A 172 -25.93 4.96 -5.51
CA PHE A 172 -25.52 5.71 -4.33
C PHE A 172 -25.65 7.23 -4.50
N GLY A 173 -26.10 7.68 -5.67
CA GLY A 173 -26.40 9.10 -5.90
C GLY A 173 -27.54 9.59 -5.00
N LYS A 174 -27.54 10.89 -4.70
CA LYS A 174 -28.48 11.52 -3.74
C LYS A 174 -29.94 11.16 -3.99
N SER A 175 -30.39 11.22 -5.26
CA SER A 175 -31.79 10.92 -5.61
C SER A 175 -32.14 9.44 -5.38
N SER A 176 -31.24 8.53 -5.78
CA SER A 176 -31.44 7.09 -5.56
C SER A 176 -31.49 6.75 -4.07
N GLN A 177 -30.58 7.32 -3.27
CA GLN A 177 -30.56 7.09 -1.84
C GLN A 177 -31.79 7.69 -1.12
N ASN A 178 -32.28 8.86 -1.55
CA ASN A 178 -33.52 9.41 -1.01
C ASN A 178 -34.71 8.48 -1.28
N VAL A 179 -34.83 7.98 -2.51
CA VAL A 179 -35.87 7.03 -2.89
C VAL A 179 -35.74 5.73 -2.07
N MET A 180 -34.53 5.18 -1.97
CA MET A 180 -34.30 3.96 -1.20
C MET A 180 -34.61 4.13 0.28
N TYR A 181 -34.27 5.27 0.87
CA TYR A 181 -34.61 5.57 2.26
C TYR A 181 -36.15 5.56 2.46
N TYR A 182 -36.88 6.20 1.53
CA TYR A 182 -38.34 6.25 1.57
C TYR A 182 -38.96 4.84 1.37
N VAL A 183 -38.49 4.08 0.40
CA VAL A 183 -38.93 2.71 0.10
C VAL A 183 -38.67 1.76 1.29
N LEU A 184 -37.51 1.88 1.95
CA LEU A 184 -37.17 1.03 3.11
C LEU A 184 -37.87 1.44 4.41
N ALA A 185 -38.51 2.62 4.45
CA ALA A 185 -39.31 3.11 5.57
C ALA A 185 -40.82 2.84 5.37
N ALA A 186 -41.27 2.57 4.15
CA ALA A 186 -42.69 2.34 3.85
C ALA A 186 -43.18 1.01 4.45
N GLU A 187 -44.40 1.00 5.02
CA GLU A 187 -45.03 -0.20 5.54
C GLU A 187 -45.55 -1.11 4.37
N SER A 188 -45.98 -0.48 3.27
CA SER A 188 -46.41 -1.17 2.05
C SER A 188 -45.87 -0.44 0.82
N LEU A 189 -45.29 -1.18 -0.14
CA LEU A 189 -44.84 -0.60 -1.40
C LEU A 189 -45.96 -0.30 -2.37
N ASP A 190 -47.13 -0.94 -2.19
CA ASP A 190 -48.28 -0.73 -3.04
C ASP A 190 -49.01 0.59 -2.78
N GLU A 191 -48.77 1.20 -1.62
CA GLU A 191 -49.33 2.51 -1.23
C GLU A 191 -48.54 3.70 -1.76
N LEU A 192 -47.35 3.47 -2.31
CA LEU A 192 -46.50 4.52 -2.87
C LEU A 192 -47.13 5.14 -4.12
N THR A 193 -47.06 6.48 -4.22
CA THR A 193 -47.54 7.24 -5.35
C THR A 193 -46.42 7.82 -6.20
N GLU A 194 -46.74 8.18 -7.47
CA GLU A 194 -45.78 8.85 -8.33
C GLU A 194 -45.36 10.21 -7.78
N ASP A 195 -46.26 10.94 -7.13
CA ASP A 195 -46.03 12.26 -6.57
C ASP A 195 -45.00 12.16 -5.41
N ASP A 196 -45.16 11.21 -4.48
CA ASP A 196 -44.23 10.98 -3.39
C ASP A 196 -42.81 10.72 -3.89
N LEU A 197 -42.68 9.88 -4.91
CA LEU A 197 -41.39 9.50 -5.47
C LEU A 197 -40.76 10.62 -6.31
N SER A 198 -41.61 11.42 -7.02
CA SER A 198 -41.12 12.48 -7.89
C SER A 198 -40.48 13.64 -7.13
N GLU A 199 -40.92 13.90 -5.90
CA GLU A 199 -40.35 14.93 -5.02
C GLU A 199 -38.94 14.58 -4.51
N LEU A 200 -38.64 13.26 -4.40
CA LEU A 200 -37.35 12.75 -3.92
C LEU A 200 -36.26 12.80 -4.99
N VAL A 201 -36.63 13.02 -6.25
CA VAL A 201 -35.72 12.89 -7.39
C VAL A 201 -35.42 14.24 -8.01
N HIS A 202 -34.17 14.45 -8.42
CA HIS A 202 -33.79 15.68 -9.10
C HIS A 202 -34.56 15.86 -10.42
N LYS A 203 -35.02 17.10 -10.73
CA LYS A 203 -35.84 17.44 -11.91
C LYS A 203 -35.27 16.98 -13.27
N LYS A 204 -33.94 16.74 -13.35
CA LYS A 204 -33.26 16.26 -14.57
C LYS A 204 -33.20 14.73 -14.69
N CYS A 205 -33.82 13.96 -13.78
CA CYS A 205 -33.87 12.51 -13.91
C CYS A 205 -34.73 12.11 -15.10
N LYS A 206 -34.15 11.39 -16.08
CA LYS A 206 -34.78 11.09 -17.36
C LYS A 206 -35.91 10.06 -17.29
N ASN A 207 -35.85 9.13 -16.32
CA ASN A 207 -36.79 7.98 -16.22
C ASN A 207 -37.61 8.02 -14.92
N LYS A 208 -37.91 9.22 -14.40
CA LYS A 208 -38.64 9.35 -13.14
C LYS A 208 -40.07 8.82 -13.23
N ASP A 209 -40.70 8.87 -14.42
CA ASP A 209 -41.99 8.33 -14.76
C ASP A 209 -42.07 6.79 -14.61
N LYS A 210 -40.93 6.09 -14.70
CA LYS A 210 -40.83 4.63 -14.52
C LYS A 210 -40.46 4.20 -13.10
N LEU A 211 -40.30 5.15 -12.21
CA LEU A 211 -39.78 4.88 -10.86
C LEU A 211 -40.79 4.04 -10.05
N LEU A 212 -42.08 4.38 -10.15
CA LEU A 212 -43.12 3.63 -9.46
C LEU A 212 -43.19 2.17 -9.97
N ASP A 213 -43.12 1.96 -11.29
CA ASP A 213 -43.10 0.64 -11.89
C ASP A 213 -41.88 -0.20 -11.48
N ALA A 214 -40.74 0.47 -11.28
CA ALA A 214 -39.49 -0.17 -10.83
C ALA A 214 -39.56 -0.65 -9.36
N ILE A 215 -40.53 -0.17 -8.59
CA ILE A 215 -40.70 -0.48 -7.15
C ILE A 215 -41.93 -1.38 -6.92
N LYS A 216 -43.05 -1.12 -7.60
CA LYS A 216 -44.29 -1.89 -7.44
C LYS A 216 -44.08 -3.37 -7.73
N GLY A 217 -44.69 -4.21 -6.89
CA GLY A 217 -44.55 -5.65 -7.00
C GLY A 217 -43.20 -6.22 -6.52
N SER A 218 -42.29 -5.39 -6.05
CA SER A 218 -41.08 -5.90 -5.44
C SER A 218 -41.34 -6.40 -4.01
N THR A 219 -40.57 -7.38 -3.58
CA THR A 219 -40.66 -7.96 -2.25
C THR A 219 -39.35 -7.80 -1.53
N ILE A 220 -39.29 -6.80 -0.62
CA ILE A 220 -38.09 -6.59 0.19
C ILE A 220 -38.23 -7.42 1.48
N GLN A 221 -37.54 -8.54 1.53
CA GLN A 221 -37.46 -9.38 2.71
C GLN A 221 -36.68 -8.65 3.83
N SER A 222 -36.93 -9.01 5.10
CA SER A 222 -36.27 -8.37 6.23
C SER A 222 -34.75 -8.47 6.21
N ASP A 223 -34.18 -9.56 5.69
CA ASP A 223 -32.74 -9.73 5.51
C ASP A 223 -32.19 -8.82 4.43
N ALA A 224 -32.92 -8.62 3.32
CA ALA A 224 -32.54 -7.69 2.26
C ALA A 224 -32.58 -6.23 2.75
N GLN A 225 -33.64 -5.87 3.51
CA GLN A 225 -33.76 -4.56 4.13
C GLN A 225 -32.58 -4.26 5.06
N PHE A 226 -32.22 -5.22 5.92
CA PHE A 226 -31.07 -5.10 6.82
C PHE A 226 -29.79 -4.93 6.01
N LYS A 227 -29.51 -5.79 5.05
CA LYS A 227 -28.29 -5.72 4.19
C LYS A 227 -28.18 -4.39 3.45
N LEU A 228 -29.25 -3.90 2.84
CA LEU A 228 -29.25 -2.62 2.12
C LEU A 228 -28.86 -1.45 3.04
N LYS A 229 -29.37 -1.43 4.27
CA LYS A 229 -29.03 -0.41 5.27
C LYS A 229 -27.57 -0.48 5.69
N GLU A 230 -27.08 -1.68 6.03
CA GLU A 230 -25.69 -1.88 6.45
C GLU A 230 -24.70 -1.56 5.33
N ILE A 231 -24.96 -2.01 4.09
CA ILE A 231 -24.10 -1.72 2.92
C ILE A 231 -24.07 -0.21 2.65
N SER A 232 -25.21 0.48 2.72
CA SER A 232 -25.24 1.94 2.53
C SER A 232 -24.43 2.67 3.59
N SER A 233 -24.54 2.27 4.86
CA SER A 233 -23.76 2.85 5.96
C SER A 233 -22.26 2.63 5.74
N HIS A 234 -21.85 1.39 5.50
CA HIS A 234 -20.44 1.05 5.27
C HIS A 234 -19.86 1.76 4.02
N LYS A 235 -20.65 1.83 2.93
CA LYS A 235 -20.22 2.58 1.73
C LYS A 235 -19.97 4.05 2.03
N LYS A 236 -20.84 4.69 2.82
CA LYS A 236 -20.68 6.08 3.25
C LYS A 236 -19.42 6.28 4.09
N GLU A 237 -19.10 5.36 5.01
CA GLU A 237 -17.87 5.40 5.79
C GLU A 237 -16.63 5.24 4.88
N LEU A 238 -16.67 4.30 3.94
CA LEU A 238 -15.59 4.11 2.97
C LEU A 238 -15.36 5.37 2.12
N ASP A 239 -16.41 6.09 1.72
CA ASP A 239 -16.29 7.34 0.96
C ASP A 239 -15.62 8.44 1.79
N GLN A 240 -15.93 8.54 3.10
CA GLN A 240 -15.25 9.47 4.02
C GLN A 240 -13.77 9.12 4.17
N HIS A 241 -13.42 7.84 4.28
CA HIS A 241 -12.03 7.40 4.33
C HIS A 241 -11.28 7.67 3.03
N LEU A 242 -11.93 7.48 1.87
CA LEU A 242 -11.38 7.82 0.57
C LEU A 242 -11.07 9.32 0.46
N GLU A 243 -11.99 10.18 0.90
CA GLU A 243 -11.79 11.63 0.92
C GLU A 243 -10.62 12.02 1.82
N ALA A 244 -10.55 11.47 3.03
CA ALA A 244 -9.44 11.71 3.96
C ALA A 244 -8.08 11.28 3.36
N CYS A 245 -8.04 10.11 2.70
CA CYS A 245 -6.83 9.66 1.99
C CYS A 245 -6.44 10.60 0.85
N LEU A 246 -7.41 11.09 0.07
CA LEU A 246 -7.15 12.04 -1.01
C LEU A 246 -6.56 13.34 -0.50
N LEU A 247 -7.11 13.90 0.57
CA LEU A 247 -6.57 15.11 1.21
C LEU A 247 -5.13 14.92 1.66
N GLU A 248 -4.82 13.79 2.31
CA GLU A 248 -3.46 13.47 2.74
C GLU A 248 -2.51 13.24 1.55
N MET A 249 -2.96 12.58 0.48
CA MET A 249 -2.19 12.42 -0.76
C MET A 249 -1.84 13.78 -1.38
N TYR A 250 -2.83 14.70 -1.45
CA TYR A 250 -2.59 16.07 -1.96
C TYR A 250 -1.64 16.87 -1.06
N ARG A 251 -1.74 16.72 0.25
CA ARG A 251 -0.81 17.37 1.18
C ARG A 251 0.64 16.88 0.97
N ARG A 252 0.83 15.55 0.83
CA ARG A 252 2.16 14.95 0.67
C ARG A 252 2.80 15.18 -0.69
N ILE A 253 2.02 15.42 -1.74
CA ILE A 253 2.56 15.70 -3.08
C ILE A 253 3.03 17.16 -3.23
N GLN A 254 2.64 18.09 -2.35
CA GLN A 254 2.98 19.51 -2.46
C GLN A 254 4.49 19.80 -2.63
N PRO A 255 5.41 19.14 -1.89
CA PRO A 255 6.85 19.34 -2.11
C PRO A 255 7.33 18.92 -3.49
N LEU A 256 6.57 18.10 -4.21
CA LEU A 256 6.86 17.56 -5.54
C LEU A 256 5.95 18.18 -6.63
N SER A 257 5.41 19.37 -6.36
CA SER A 257 4.40 20.03 -7.22
C SER A 257 4.88 20.21 -8.65
N HIS A 258 6.15 20.52 -8.88
CA HIS A 258 6.71 20.69 -10.22
C HIS A 258 6.61 19.41 -11.05
N GLN A 259 7.06 18.27 -10.51
CA GLN A 259 6.99 16.97 -11.16
C GLN A 259 5.53 16.50 -11.31
N PHE A 260 4.70 16.78 -10.31
CA PHE A 260 3.28 16.48 -10.34
C PHE A 260 2.57 17.20 -11.48
N ILE A 261 2.82 18.51 -11.66
CA ILE A 261 2.25 19.29 -12.77
C ILE A 261 2.67 18.71 -14.11
N HIS A 262 3.96 18.44 -14.33
CA HIS A 262 4.44 17.87 -15.58
C HIS A 262 3.76 16.55 -15.96
N ILE A 263 3.52 15.67 -14.98
CA ILE A 263 2.82 14.42 -15.25
C ILE A 263 1.34 14.65 -15.58
N THR A 264 0.71 15.63 -14.94
CA THR A 264 -0.71 15.94 -15.21
C THR A 264 -0.96 16.65 -16.54
N GLU A 265 0.08 17.25 -17.15
CA GLU A 265 0.02 17.80 -18.51
C GLU A 265 -0.08 16.71 -19.58
N MET A 266 0.27 15.47 -19.25
CA MET A 266 0.16 14.35 -20.17
C MET A 266 -1.30 13.94 -20.37
N SER A 267 -1.73 13.86 -21.62
CA SER A 267 -3.12 13.50 -21.96
C SER A 267 -3.50 12.12 -21.38
N GLY A 268 -4.65 12.04 -20.72
CA GLY A 268 -5.19 10.81 -20.16
C GLY A 268 -4.73 10.49 -18.72
N ILE A 269 -3.86 11.30 -18.12
CA ILE A 269 -3.43 11.11 -16.73
C ILE A 269 -4.27 11.99 -15.81
N SER A 270 -5.04 11.38 -14.91
CA SER A 270 -5.77 12.11 -13.86
C SER A 270 -4.83 12.56 -12.74
N LEU A 271 -5.25 13.55 -11.94
CA LEU A 271 -4.51 14.01 -10.77
C LEU A 271 -4.16 12.86 -9.82
N ILE A 272 -5.12 11.98 -9.56
CA ILE A 272 -4.91 10.80 -8.69
C ILE A 272 -3.90 9.84 -9.32
N SER A 273 -4.00 9.60 -10.64
CA SER A 273 -3.05 8.73 -11.36
C SER A 273 -1.63 9.29 -11.30
N ALA A 274 -1.46 10.61 -11.44
CA ALA A 274 -0.15 11.26 -11.33
C ALA A 274 0.47 11.05 -9.93
N ILE A 275 -0.31 11.21 -8.86
CA ILE A 275 0.17 10.96 -7.49
C ILE A 275 0.59 9.49 -7.32
N ILE A 276 -0.22 8.56 -7.83
CA ILE A 276 0.08 7.12 -7.77
C ILE A 276 1.38 6.81 -8.51
N ILE A 277 1.58 7.35 -9.72
CA ILE A 277 2.80 7.18 -10.50
C ILE A 277 4.01 7.66 -9.68
N ILE A 278 3.99 8.90 -9.20
CA ILE A 278 5.08 9.45 -8.39
C ILE A 278 5.35 8.58 -7.16
N SER A 279 4.31 8.09 -6.49
CA SER A 279 4.46 7.27 -5.29
C SER A 279 5.12 5.92 -5.57
N GLU A 280 4.94 5.35 -6.76
CA GLU A 280 5.49 4.04 -7.12
C GLU A 280 6.89 4.10 -7.73
N ILE A 281 7.21 5.11 -8.52
CA ILE A 281 8.51 5.19 -9.21
C ILE A 281 9.45 6.26 -8.63
N GLY A 282 8.94 7.17 -7.80
CA GLY A 282 9.69 8.34 -7.33
C GLY A 282 9.78 9.43 -8.40
N VAL A 283 10.68 10.38 -8.20
CA VAL A 283 10.91 11.53 -9.10
C VAL A 283 12.32 11.54 -9.69
N ASP A 284 13.23 10.77 -9.15
CA ASP A 284 14.59 10.63 -9.67
C ASP A 284 14.63 9.55 -10.76
N MET A 285 14.63 10.00 -12.01
CA MET A 285 14.68 9.11 -13.16
C MET A 285 16.09 8.59 -13.48
N THR A 286 17.14 9.09 -12.81
CA THR A 286 18.52 8.62 -13.01
C THR A 286 18.77 7.21 -12.47
N VAL A 287 17.91 6.74 -11.59
CA VAL A 287 17.94 5.37 -11.04
C VAL A 287 17.50 4.30 -12.04
N TRP A 288 16.85 4.71 -13.14
CA TRP A 288 16.36 3.83 -14.20
C TRP A 288 17.22 3.99 -15.46
N ASN A 289 17.86 2.91 -15.92
CA ASN A 289 18.73 2.97 -17.13
C ASN A 289 17.93 3.15 -18.41
N ASP A 290 16.71 2.61 -18.46
CA ASP A 290 15.79 2.76 -19.58
C ASP A 290 14.33 2.56 -19.13
N GLY A 291 13.37 2.87 -20.01
CA GLY A 291 11.95 2.74 -19.73
C GLY A 291 11.43 1.30 -19.56
N ARG A 292 12.27 0.26 -19.78
CA ARG A 292 11.91 -1.15 -19.55
C ARG A 292 12.12 -1.56 -18.09
N GLN A 293 12.85 -0.74 -17.34
CA GLN A 293 13.12 -0.97 -15.91
C GLN A 293 12.05 -0.32 -15.01
N LEU A 294 11.26 0.60 -15.54
CA LEU A 294 10.06 1.18 -14.94
C LEU A 294 8.90 0.19 -15.00
#